data_8cf8bdd8b6bc13664b691e5a4dcb6287
#
_entry.id   8cf8bdd8b6bc13664b691e5a4dcb6287
#
_cell.length_a   1.000
_cell.length_b   1.000
_cell.length_c   1.000
_cell.angle_alpha   90.00
_cell.angle_beta   90.00
_cell.angle_gamma   90.00
#
_symmetry.space_group_name_H-M   'P 1'
#
loop_
_entity.id
_entity.type
_entity.pdbx_description
1 polymer ?
#
loop_
_entity_poly.entity_id
_entity_poly.type
_entity_poly.pdbx_seq_one_letter_code
_entity_poly.pdbx_strand_id
1 'polypeptide(L)'
;LAGLALLAARPGIGKGRIGLFGHSEGAIVAAIAAARSSDVRFIVMMAGTATPGEQVLRRQAEDLARAGGASDAQVEAILTAHAAMLDAVRKGADEAGMEQAVKKLAHAQIAGLPEAQRSQIKDVDAYVDGVAKTQGRAIRSRWMKFFVDFDPATALEKVRCPVLALFGGKDMQVPVTVNR
;
A
#
# COMPACT_ATOMS: atom_id res chain seq x y z
N LEU A 1 -6.31 1.93 -19.05
CA LEU A 1 -6.29 1.82 -20.52
C LEU A 1 -7.24 2.83 -21.19
N ALA A 2 -8.45 3.10 -20.64
CA ALA A 2 -9.38 4.05 -21.23
C ALA A 2 -8.77 5.46 -21.41
N GLY A 3 -8.02 5.97 -20.42
CA GLY A 3 -7.30 7.24 -20.53
C GLY A 3 -6.26 7.27 -21.65
N LEU A 4 -5.56 6.15 -21.87
CA LEU A 4 -4.61 6.01 -22.99
C LEU A 4 -5.34 6.11 -24.34
N ALA A 5 -6.44 5.39 -24.49
CA ALA A 5 -7.23 5.43 -25.72
C ALA A 5 -7.77 6.84 -25.98
N LEU A 6 -8.26 7.54 -24.95
CA LEU A 6 -8.72 8.93 -25.05
C LEU A 6 -7.61 9.87 -25.50
N LEU A 7 -6.40 9.74 -24.92
CA LEU A 7 -5.26 10.58 -25.30
C LEU A 7 -4.78 10.28 -26.72
N ALA A 8 -4.71 9.00 -27.09
CA ALA A 8 -4.29 8.58 -28.42
C ALA A 8 -5.23 9.04 -29.54
N ALA A 9 -6.52 9.26 -29.22
CA ALA A 9 -7.52 9.77 -30.15
C ALA A 9 -7.51 11.30 -30.28
N ARG A 10 -6.79 12.05 -29.43
CA ARG A 10 -6.77 13.51 -29.49
C ARG A 10 -5.91 14.02 -30.64
N PRO A 11 -6.42 15.01 -31.42
CA PRO A 11 -5.60 15.72 -32.41
C PRO A 11 -4.35 16.33 -31.73
N GLY A 12 -3.18 16.16 -32.35
CA GLY A 12 -1.91 16.68 -31.84
C GLY A 12 -1.18 15.77 -30.85
N ILE A 13 -1.83 14.73 -30.31
CA ILE A 13 -1.16 13.67 -29.54
C ILE A 13 -0.96 12.48 -30.47
N GLY A 14 0.25 12.35 -31.04
CA GLY A 14 0.57 11.21 -31.91
C GLY A 14 0.65 9.90 -31.14
N LYS A 15 0.21 8.80 -31.79
CA LYS A 15 0.51 7.46 -31.31
C LYS A 15 2.02 7.33 -31.05
N GLY A 16 2.40 6.84 -29.89
CA GLY A 16 3.82 6.72 -29.54
C GLY A 16 4.45 7.94 -28.85
N ARG A 17 3.65 8.91 -28.38
CA ARG A 17 4.12 10.07 -27.60
C ARG A 17 3.54 10.12 -26.17
N ILE A 18 2.91 9.04 -25.72
CA ILE A 18 2.25 8.97 -24.41
C ILE A 18 3.16 8.24 -23.44
N GLY A 19 3.57 8.91 -22.38
CA GLY A 19 4.20 8.31 -21.22
C GLY A 19 3.25 8.29 -20.01
N LEU A 20 3.56 7.47 -19.03
CA LEU A 20 2.84 7.43 -17.76
C LEU A 20 3.77 7.82 -16.61
N PHE A 21 3.29 8.67 -15.74
CA PHE A 21 3.90 8.95 -14.45
C PHE A 21 2.98 8.39 -13.36
N GLY A 22 3.52 7.55 -12.49
CA GLY A 22 2.80 6.96 -11.38
C GLY A 22 3.54 7.13 -10.06
N HIS A 23 2.83 7.55 -9.02
CA HIS A 23 3.35 7.63 -7.65
C HIS A 23 2.68 6.56 -6.79
N SER A 24 3.48 5.86 -5.97
CA SER A 24 3.00 4.82 -5.05
C SER A 24 2.16 3.76 -5.81
N GLU A 25 0.89 3.57 -5.48
CA GLU A 25 -0.05 2.71 -6.23
C GLU A 25 -0.11 3.06 -7.71
N GLY A 26 -0.06 4.35 -8.06
CA GLY A 26 -0.03 4.81 -9.45
C GLY A 26 1.13 4.26 -10.26
N ALA A 27 2.27 3.95 -9.62
CA ALA A 27 3.40 3.30 -10.26
C ALA A 27 3.06 1.85 -10.67
N ILE A 28 2.35 1.12 -9.81
CA ILE A 28 1.84 -0.23 -10.12
C ILE A 28 0.86 -0.16 -11.30
N VAL A 29 -0.08 0.79 -11.26
CA VAL A 29 -1.06 1.00 -12.34
C VAL A 29 -0.37 1.34 -13.65
N ALA A 30 0.69 2.17 -13.64
CA ALA A 30 1.49 2.50 -14.81
C ALA A 30 2.18 1.27 -15.39
N ALA A 31 2.77 0.42 -14.54
CA ALA A 31 3.38 -0.85 -14.97
C ALA A 31 2.36 -1.81 -15.59
N ILE A 32 1.19 -1.98 -14.96
CA ILE A 32 0.10 -2.81 -15.50
C ILE A 32 -0.37 -2.28 -16.87
N ALA A 33 -0.50 -0.96 -17.01
CA ALA A 33 -0.93 -0.35 -18.26
C ALA A 33 0.12 -0.53 -19.35
N ALA A 34 1.41 -0.33 -19.05
CA ALA A 34 2.51 -0.52 -19.99
C ALA A 34 2.69 -1.98 -20.40
N ALA A 35 2.47 -2.93 -19.48
CA ALA A 35 2.48 -4.36 -19.79
C ALA A 35 1.36 -4.79 -20.76
N ARG A 36 0.26 -4.00 -20.85
CA ARG A 36 -0.96 -4.31 -21.60
C ARG A 36 -1.18 -3.44 -22.85
N SER A 37 -0.33 -2.44 -23.10
CA SER A 37 -0.49 -1.53 -24.23
C SER A 37 0.86 -1.06 -24.76
N SER A 38 1.08 -1.26 -26.04
CA SER A 38 2.24 -0.75 -26.77
C SER A 38 2.17 0.77 -27.04
N ASP A 39 1.03 1.41 -26.75
CA ASP A 39 0.88 2.87 -26.88
C ASP A 39 1.63 3.62 -25.76
N VAL A 40 2.00 2.93 -24.67
CA VAL A 40 2.83 3.49 -23.61
C VAL A 40 4.30 3.46 -24.05
N ARG A 41 4.93 4.62 -24.17
CA ARG A 41 6.31 4.76 -24.68
C ARG A 41 7.38 4.80 -23.61
N PHE A 42 7.02 5.21 -22.42
CA PHE A 42 7.86 5.15 -21.22
C PHE A 42 6.99 5.25 -19.97
N ILE A 43 7.52 4.80 -18.85
CA ILE A 43 6.91 5.01 -17.55
C ILE A 43 7.91 5.61 -16.57
N VAL A 44 7.42 6.51 -15.71
CA VAL A 44 8.13 7.01 -14.53
C VAL A 44 7.40 6.50 -13.31
N MET A 45 8.10 5.72 -12.50
CA MET A 45 7.60 5.13 -11.27
C MET A 45 8.25 5.82 -10.08
N MET A 46 7.48 6.57 -9.30
CA MET A 46 7.95 7.22 -8.09
C MET A 46 7.38 6.50 -6.86
N ALA A 47 8.25 6.07 -5.97
CA ALA A 47 7.89 5.28 -4.78
C ALA A 47 6.97 4.09 -5.15
N GLY A 48 7.29 3.41 -6.25
CA GLY A 48 6.63 2.17 -6.66
C GLY A 48 7.21 0.97 -5.96
N THR A 49 6.56 -0.19 -6.11
CA THR A 49 7.07 -1.45 -5.58
C THR A 49 7.10 -2.54 -6.63
N ALA A 50 8.09 -3.42 -6.54
CA ALA A 50 8.20 -4.67 -7.29
C ALA A 50 7.86 -5.90 -6.42
N THR A 51 7.52 -5.70 -5.15
CA THR A 51 7.15 -6.77 -4.22
C THR A 51 5.65 -6.80 -3.95
N PRO A 52 5.08 -7.96 -3.55
CA PRO A 52 3.67 -8.08 -3.21
C PRO A 52 3.21 -7.06 -2.17
N GLY A 53 1.96 -6.60 -2.30
CA GLY A 53 1.39 -5.57 -1.44
C GLY A 53 1.46 -5.90 0.05
N GLU A 54 1.26 -7.16 0.42
CA GLU A 54 1.44 -7.62 1.81
C GLU A 54 2.83 -7.30 2.36
N GLN A 55 3.88 -7.57 1.59
CA GLN A 55 5.26 -7.35 2.03
C GLN A 55 5.54 -5.86 2.23
N VAL A 56 5.03 -5.01 1.33
CA VAL A 56 5.12 -3.56 1.47
C VAL A 56 4.41 -3.09 2.72
N LEU A 57 3.16 -3.50 2.93
CA LEU A 57 2.36 -3.11 4.09
C LEU A 57 2.97 -3.60 5.41
N ARG A 58 3.51 -4.82 5.42
CA ARG A 58 4.22 -5.36 6.59
C ARG A 58 5.47 -4.54 6.91
N ARG A 59 6.29 -4.25 5.90
CA ARG A 59 7.50 -3.45 6.08
C ARG A 59 7.17 -2.03 6.54
N GLN A 60 6.17 -1.41 5.95
CA GLN A 60 5.67 -0.10 6.35
C GLN A 60 5.23 -0.10 7.83
N ALA A 61 4.47 -1.11 8.27
CA ALA A 61 4.04 -1.24 9.66
C ALA A 61 5.24 -1.37 10.62
N GLU A 62 6.25 -2.16 10.24
CA GLU A 62 7.49 -2.32 11.01
C GLU A 62 8.27 -1.00 11.12
N ASP A 63 8.54 -0.34 9.99
CA ASP A 63 9.34 0.88 9.96
C ASP A 63 8.66 2.02 10.72
N LEU A 64 7.33 2.16 10.59
CA LEU A 64 6.56 3.16 11.32
C LEU A 64 6.54 2.88 12.84
N ALA A 65 6.39 1.62 13.25
CA ALA A 65 6.42 1.25 14.65
C ALA A 65 7.80 1.53 15.30
N ARG A 66 8.88 1.15 14.61
CA ARG A 66 10.26 1.43 15.06
C ARG A 66 10.54 2.93 15.12
N ALA A 67 10.17 3.68 14.10
CA ALA A 67 10.32 5.13 14.07
C ALA A 67 9.50 5.83 15.18
N GLY A 68 8.37 5.23 15.56
CA GLY A 68 7.54 5.66 16.70
C GLY A 68 8.13 5.32 18.07
N GLY A 69 9.24 4.57 18.14
CA GLY A 69 9.91 4.21 19.39
C GLY A 69 9.41 2.89 20.02
N ALA A 70 8.65 2.07 19.27
CA ALA A 70 8.21 0.77 19.75
C ALA A 70 9.41 -0.19 19.98
N SER A 71 9.38 -0.93 21.07
CA SER A 71 10.34 -2.00 21.35
C SER A 71 10.16 -3.18 20.40
N ASP A 72 11.15 -4.09 20.31
CA ASP A 72 11.06 -5.28 19.45
C ASP A 72 9.83 -6.13 19.78
N ALA A 73 9.48 -6.31 21.05
CA ALA A 73 8.30 -7.06 21.46
C ALA A 73 7.00 -6.37 21.02
N GLN A 74 6.95 -5.03 21.06
CA GLN A 74 5.79 -4.26 20.59
C GLN A 74 5.68 -4.30 19.07
N VAL A 75 6.81 -4.22 18.36
CA VAL A 75 6.84 -4.38 16.89
C VAL A 75 6.29 -5.75 16.50
N GLU A 76 6.72 -6.82 17.17
CA GLU A 76 6.23 -8.19 16.89
C GLU A 76 4.72 -8.31 17.15
N ALA A 77 4.21 -7.72 18.23
CA ALA A 77 2.77 -7.70 18.51
C ALA A 77 1.99 -6.94 17.42
N ILE A 78 2.51 -5.79 16.95
CA ILE A 78 1.91 -5.01 15.86
C ILE A 78 1.90 -5.83 14.56
N LEU A 79 3.02 -6.47 14.21
CA LEU A 79 3.13 -7.26 12.98
C LEU A 79 2.22 -8.50 13.02
N THR A 80 2.07 -9.14 14.18
CA THR A 80 1.14 -10.26 14.38
C THR A 80 -0.32 -9.82 14.17
N ALA A 81 -0.72 -8.70 14.78
CA ALA A 81 -2.06 -8.16 14.61
C ALA A 81 -2.32 -7.69 13.16
N HIS A 82 -1.30 -7.10 12.53
CA HIS A 82 -1.34 -6.65 11.15
C HIS A 82 -1.53 -7.85 10.19
N ALA A 83 -0.76 -8.92 10.36
CA ALA A 83 -0.89 -10.14 9.56
C ALA A 83 -2.29 -10.76 9.71
N ALA A 84 -2.83 -10.81 10.93
CA ALA A 84 -4.19 -11.30 11.18
C ALA A 84 -5.26 -10.45 10.48
N MET A 85 -5.08 -9.13 10.44
CA MET A 85 -5.99 -8.22 9.70
C MET A 85 -5.92 -8.48 8.19
N LEU A 86 -4.73 -8.63 7.60
CA LEU A 86 -4.59 -8.94 6.17
C LEU A 86 -5.17 -10.32 5.82
N ASP A 87 -5.05 -11.28 6.72
CA ASP A 87 -5.68 -12.60 6.56
C ASP A 87 -7.22 -12.50 6.58
N ALA A 88 -7.78 -11.65 7.43
CA ALA A 88 -9.22 -11.35 7.42
C ALA A 88 -9.67 -10.71 6.09
N VAL A 89 -8.84 -9.83 5.49
CA VAL A 89 -9.10 -9.27 4.15
C VAL A 89 -9.17 -10.38 3.10
N ARG A 90 -8.20 -11.31 3.09
CA ARG A 90 -8.16 -12.45 2.15
C ARG A 90 -9.37 -13.35 2.27
N LYS A 91 -9.75 -13.65 3.49
CA LYS A 91 -10.92 -14.51 3.79
C LYS A 91 -12.25 -13.82 3.50
N GLY A 92 -12.24 -12.52 3.22
CA GLY A 92 -13.46 -11.75 2.98
C GLY A 92 -14.32 -11.63 4.23
N ALA A 93 -13.70 -11.37 5.38
CA ALA A 93 -14.39 -11.18 6.64
C ALA A 93 -15.54 -10.17 6.52
N ASP A 94 -16.64 -10.45 7.21
CA ASP A 94 -17.75 -9.53 7.31
C ASP A 94 -17.38 -8.24 8.07
N GLU A 95 -18.34 -7.35 8.27
CA GLU A 95 -18.09 -6.06 8.92
C GLU A 95 -17.60 -6.25 10.37
N ALA A 96 -18.27 -7.11 11.13
CA ALA A 96 -17.91 -7.36 12.52
C ALA A 96 -16.53 -8.02 12.66
N GLY A 97 -16.22 -9.01 11.83
CA GLY A 97 -14.92 -9.67 11.81
C GLY A 97 -13.78 -8.72 11.43
N MET A 98 -14.03 -7.83 10.46
CA MET A 98 -13.03 -6.83 10.07
C MET A 98 -12.85 -5.77 11.15
N GLU A 99 -13.92 -5.25 11.77
CA GLU A 99 -13.82 -4.33 12.88
C GLU A 99 -12.99 -4.92 14.03
N GLN A 100 -13.23 -6.19 14.37
CA GLN A 100 -12.46 -6.87 15.40
C GLN A 100 -10.97 -6.97 15.06
N ALA A 101 -10.63 -7.29 13.80
CA ALA A 101 -9.25 -7.37 13.35
C ALA A 101 -8.56 -5.99 13.41
N VAL A 102 -9.24 -4.93 12.96
CA VAL A 102 -8.74 -3.55 13.02
C VAL A 102 -8.57 -3.08 14.47
N LYS A 103 -9.51 -3.40 15.38
CA LYS A 103 -9.40 -3.08 16.81
C LYS A 103 -8.15 -3.71 17.44
N LYS A 104 -7.90 -4.99 17.15
CA LYS A 104 -6.69 -5.68 17.65
C LYS A 104 -5.41 -4.98 17.18
N LEU A 105 -5.36 -4.61 15.91
CA LEU A 105 -4.22 -3.88 15.36
C LEU A 105 -4.07 -2.50 16.01
N ALA A 106 -5.15 -1.74 16.15
CA ALA A 106 -5.13 -0.42 16.77
C ALA A 106 -4.67 -0.47 18.23
N HIS A 107 -5.14 -1.45 19.02
CA HIS A 107 -4.64 -1.66 20.39
C HIS A 107 -3.14 -1.96 20.43
N ALA A 108 -2.65 -2.82 19.54
CA ALA A 108 -1.21 -3.13 19.47
C ALA A 108 -0.39 -1.89 19.09
N GLN A 109 -0.87 -1.08 18.15
CA GLN A 109 -0.23 0.17 17.75
C GLN A 109 -0.19 1.18 18.90
N ILE A 110 -1.30 1.37 19.62
CA ILE A 110 -1.36 2.28 20.78
C ILE A 110 -0.42 1.81 21.88
N ALA A 111 -0.37 0.50 22.16
CA ALA A 111 0.57 -0.06 23.13
C ALA A 111 2.03 0.16 22.75
N GLY A 112 2.33 0.29 21.45
CA GLY A 112 3.65 0.62 20.91
C GLY A 112 4.03 2.09 20.97
N LEU A 113 3.09 2.98 21.29
CA LEU A 113 3.36 4.42 21.38
C LEU A 113 4.17 4.75 22.66
N PRO A 114 5.05 5.78 22.58
CA PRO A 114 5.66 6.38 23.77
C PRO A 114 4.60 6.84 24.76
N GLU A 115 4.90 6.75 26.06
CA GLU A 115 3.99 7.11 27.14
C GLU A 115 3.38 8.51 26.97
N ALA A 116 4.21 9.50 26.56
CA ALA A 116 3.75 10.88 26.34
C ALA A 116 2.69 11.01 25.22
N GLN A 117 2.66 10.10 24.26
CA GLN A 117 1.64 10.08 23.21
C GLN A 117 0.44 9.25 23.64
N ARG A 118 0.68 8.10 24.27
CA ARG A 118 -0.37 7.22 24.77
C ARG A 118 -1.26 7.90 25.80
N SER A 119 -0.69 8.66 26.73
CA SER A 119 -1.43 9.41 27.77
C SER A 119 -2.33 10.52 27.22
N GLN A 120 -2.15 10.95 25.98
CA GLN A 120 -3.03 11.91 25.31
C GLN A 120 -4.35 11.27 24.85
N ILE A 121 -4.41 9.95 24.74
CA ILE A 121 -5.60 9.20 24.36
C ILE A 121 -6.40 8.94 25.65
N LYS A 122 -7.38 9.81 25.91
CA LYS A 122 -8.17 9.76 27.17
C LYS A 122 -9.02 8.50 27.29
N ASP A 123 -9.57 8.03 26.18
CA ASP A 123 -10.42 6.84 26.10
C ASP A 123 -9.92 5.99 24.91
N VAL A 124 -9.14 4.97 25.24
CA VAL A 124 -8.53 4.08 24.24
C VAL A 124 -9.59 3.27 23.50
N ASP A 125 -10.63 2.79 24.19
CA ASP A 125 -11.66 1.97 23.57
C ASP A 125 -12.51 2.79 22.61
N ALA A 126 -12.92 3.99 22.99
CA ALA A 126 -13.65 4.90 22.10
C ALA A 126 -12.80 5.32 20.88
N TYR A 127 -11.50 5.55 21.07
CA TYR A 127 -10.58 5.85 19.98
C TYR A 127 -10.47 4.67 19.00
N VAL A 128 -10.25 3.47 19.53
CA VAL A 128 -10.12 2.24 18.73
C VAL A 128 -11.42 1.92 17.98
N ASP A 129 -12.58 2.12 18.61
CA ASP A 129 -13.88 1.97 17.96
C ASP A 129 -14.06 2.94 16.80
N GLY A 130 -13.63 4.19 16.96
CA GLY A 130 -13.62 5.20 15.90
C GLY A 130 -12.71 4.80 14.72
N VAL A 131 -11.51 4.32 15.02
CA VAL A 131 -10.56 3.82 14.01
C VAL A 131 -11.15 2.63 13.26
N ALA A 132 -11.72 1.65 13.96
CA ALA A 132 -12.28 0.45 13.34
C ALA A 132 -13.46 0.78 12.40
N LYS A 133 -14.35 1.67 12.79
CA LYS A 133 -15.47 2.12 11.96
C LYS A 133 -15.02 2.87 10.71
N THR A 134 -14.02 3.76 10.84
CA THR A 134 -13.55 4.56 9.70
C THR A 134 -12.68 3.77 8.75
N GLN A 135 -11.76 2.96 9.25
CA GLN A 135 -10.81 2.22 8.41
C GLN A 135 -11.35 0.88 7.94
N GLY A 136 -12.19 0.20 8.72
CA GLY A 136 -12.70 -1.13 8.42
C GLY A 136 -13.38 -1.21 7.05
N ARG A 137 -14.14 -0.18 6.67
CA ARG A 137 -14.79 -0.10 5.36
C ARG A 137 -13.78 -0.01 4.20
N ALA A 138 -12.74 0.82 4.35
CA ALA A 138 -11.70 0.98 3.33
C ALA A 138 -10.86 -0.29 3.19
N ILE A 139 -10.52 -0.94 4.30
CA ILE A 139 -9.75 -2.18 4.34
C ILE A 139 -10.52 -3.35 3.71
N ARG A 140 -11.86 -3.39 3.83
CA ARG A 140 -12.73 -4.39 3.16
C ARG A 140 -12.93 -4.13 1.67
N SER A 141 -12.35 -3.09 1.10
CA SER A 141 -12.54 -2.74 -0.31
C SER A 141 -12.01 -3.85 -1.24
N ARG A 142 -12.63 -3.95 -2.43
CA ARG A 142 -12.15 -4.85 -3.49
C ARG A 142 -10.72 -4.51 -3.91
N TRP A 143 -10.36 -3.24 -3.80
CA TRP A 143 -9.00 -2.77 -4.08
C TRP A 143 -8.00 -3.34 -3.07
N MET A 144 -8.27 -3.24 -1.77
CA MET A 144 -7.36 -3.77 -0.74
C MET A 144 -7.17 -5.28 -0.90
N LYS A 145 -8.27 -6.02 -1.15
CA LYS A 145 -8.21 -7.46 -1.42
C LYS A 145 -7.32 -7.80 -2.62
N PHE A 146 -7.41 -7.01 -3.68
CA PHE A 146 -6.53 -7.15 -4.85
C PHE A 146 -5.08 -6.81 -4.48
N PHE A 147 -4.86 -5.66 -3.82
CA PHE A 147 -3.53 -5.13 -3.54
C PHE A 147 -2.69 -6.05 -2.64
N VAL A 148 -3.30 -6.65 -1.62
CA VAL A 148 -2.59 -7.51 -0.65
C VAL A 148 -1.89 -8.68 -1.37
N ASP A 149 -2.55 -9.31 -2.34
CA ASP A 149 -2.04 -10.51 -3.02
C ASP A 149 -1.39 -10.20 -4.38
N PHE A 150 -1.53 -8.97 -4.88
CA PHE A 150 -0.99 -8.62 -6.18
C PHE A 150 0.53 -8.53 -6.13
N ASP A 151 1.19 -9.28 -7.02
CA ASP A 151 2.63 -9.22 -7.25
C ASP A 151 2.94 -8.33 -8.46
N PRO A 152 3.47 -7.10 -8.26
CA PRO A 152 3.80 -6.18 -9.34
C PRO A 152 4.88 -6.72 -10.29
N ALA A 153 5.75 -7.63 -9.86
CA ALA A 153 6.77 -8.25 -10.69
C ALA A 153 6.15 -8.90 -11.93
N THR A 154 4.97 -9.52 -11.78
CA THR A 154 4.25 -10.17 -12.90
C THR A 154 3.85 -9.21 -14.02
N ALA A 155 3.64 -7.92 -13.70
CA ALA A 155 3.40 -6.88 -14.70
C ALA A 155 4.72 -6.28 -15.19
N LEU A 156 5.67 -6.01 -14.30
CA LEU A 156 6.96 -5.40 -14.63
C LEU A 156 7.76 -6.24 -15.63
N GLU A 157 7.78 -7.56 -15.52
CA GLU A 157 8.43 -8.49 -16.46
C GLU A 157 7.89 -8.35 -17.89
N LYS A 158 6.65 -7.89 -18.05
CA LYS A 158 5.99 -7.71 -19.35
C LYS A 158 6.15 -6.31 -19.93
N VAL A 159 6.69 -5.36 -19.17
CA VAL A 159 6.95 -4.00 -19.66
C VAL A 159 8.05 -4.04 -20.71
N ARG A 160 7.80 -3.38 -21.86
CA ARG A 160 8.73 -3.34 -23.02
C ARG A 160 9.21 -1.92 -23.34
N CYS A 161 8.73 -0.92 -22.62
CA CYS A 161 9.16 0.46 -22.79
C CYS A 161 10.20 0.84 -21.72
N PRO A 162 10.96 1.94 -21.91
CA PRO A 162 11.87 2.46 -20.90
C PRO A 162 11.14 2.76 -19.57
N VAL A 163 11.82 2.45 -18.46
CA VAL A 163 11.33 2.67 -17.09
C VAL A 163 12.33 3.54 -16.35
N LEU A 164 11.86 4.64 -15.76
CA LEU A 164 12.58 5.40 -14.75
C LEU A 164 11.96 5.13 -13.39
N ALA A 165 12.70 4.51 -12.48
CA ALA A 165 12.26 4.26 -11.12
C ALA A 165 12.96 5.23 -10.15
N LEU A 166 12.17 5.92 -9.32
CA LEU A 166 12.64 6.92 -8.36
C LEU A 166 12.20 6.50 -6.95
N PHE A 167 13.14 6.45 -6.02
CA PHE A 167 12.90 6.05 -4.64
C PHE A 167 13.46 7.09 -3.66
N GLY A 168 12.68 7.43 -2.64
CA GLY A 168 13.13 8.26 -1.55
C GLY A 168 14.00 7.47 -0.57
N GLY A 169 15.23 7.95 -0.28
CA GLY A 169 16.11 7.28 0.67
C GLY A 169 15.60 7.26 2.13
N LYS A 170 14.60 8.09 2.44
CA LYS A 170 13.94 8.18 3.76
C LYS A 170 12.45 7.84 3.70
N ASP A 171 11.99 7.22 2.60
CA ASP A 171 10.61 6.82 2.45
C ASP A 171 10.31 5.61 3.34
N MET A 172 9.47 5.82 4.35
CA MET A 172 9.00 4.76 5.26
C MET A 172 7.73 4.07 4.78
N GLN A 173 7.08 4.60 3.73
CA GLN A 173 5.87 3.98 3.19
C GLN A 173 6.19 2.96 2.10
N VAL A 174 7.15 3.29 1.23
CA VAL A 174 7.70 2.35 0.25
C VAL A 174 9.23 2.39 0.34
N PRO A 175 9.80 1.75 1.37
CA PRO A 175 11.24 1.76 1.58
C PRO A 175 11.98 1.19 0.38
N VAL A 176 13.12 1.78 0.03
CA VAL A 176 13.94 1.31 -1.09
C VAL A 176 14.37 -0.15 -0.94
N THR A 177 14.41 -0.66 0.29
CA THR A 177 14.79 -2.05 0.62
C THR A 177 13.81 -3.11 0.13
N VAL A 178 12.53 -2.75 -0.09
CA VAL A 178 11.53 -3.68 -0.68
C VAL A 178 11.64 -3.78 -2.22
N ASN A 179 12.59 -3.06 -2.82
CA ASN A 179 12.79 -3.00 -4.27
C ASN A 179 14.23 -3.42 -4.68
N ARG A 180 14.97 -4.06 -3.78
CA ARG A 180 16.34 -4.55 -4.04
C ARG A 180 16.39 -6.05 -4.19
#